data_09c4f22957aaee44badfc4ef7ed02c6c
#
_entry.id   09c4f22957aaee44badfc4ef7ed02c6c
#
_cell.length_a   1.000
_cell.length_b   1.000
_cell.length_c   1.000
_cell.angle_alpha   90.00
_cell.angle_beta   90.00
_cell.angle_gamma   90.00
#
_symmetry.space_group_name_H-M   'P 1'
#
loop_
_entity.id
_entity.type
_entity.pdbx_description
1 polymer ?
#
loop_
_entity_poly.entity_id
_entity_poly.type
_entity_poly.pdbx_seq_one_letter_code
_entity_poly.pdbx_strand_id
1 'polypeptide(L)'
;AIATIRAAEVRALWTDDHQLLPADLSTLFWWEVWLSVRGQEQRQVVVEDFKKLARLAECVVSDKQVNFPERTVLLMYGSQQQLSRSVMTLNCVAELRYAKETAEFFDGMDVGEQRQWADDLLRRSRLQPPDGTAPRICLLDSGVNRAHPLLERLMDAGDLHTVEPAWGVDDEADHGTGLAGLAAYGDLTGALSSADSISIPHRLESVKLVPSEGANEGDARHHAYLFMEGVARPEIAAPNRSRVFTSAVTASDYRDRGRPSSWSAAVDGLAANTDGAGEYPRLFVLSAGNTRDPNAWGGYPDSLATNLVHDPGQAWNAITVGACTDKIDTDGHPSLNPIAQTGGLSPFTTTTRTWDRAWPLKPEVVLEG
;
A
#
# COMPACT_ATOMS: atom_id res chain seq x y z
N ALA A 1 -0.63 -43.76 -7.84
CA ALA A 1 -0.52 -43.74 -9.29
C ALA A 1 0.28 -42.53 -9.73
N ILE A 2 1.30 -42.70 -10.55
CA ILE A 2 2.08 -41.59 -11.14
C ILE A 2 1.20 -41.01 -12.25
N ALA A 3 0.73 -39.76 -12.07
CA ALA A 3 -0.14 -39.11 -13.04
C ALA A 3 0.62 -38.60 -14.29
N THR A 4 1.88 -38.16 -14.13
CA THR A 4 2.68 -37.61 -15.22
C THR A 4 4.17 -37.67 -14.87
N ILE A 5 5.02 -37.95 -15.83
CA ILE A 5 6.49 -37.78 -15.73
C ILE A 5 6.84 -36.60 -16.66
N ARG A 6 7.43 -35.54 -16.12
CA ARG A 6 7.89 -34.38 -16.88
C ARG A 6 9.38 -34.15 -16.62
N ALA A 7 10.07 -33.52 -17.57
CA ALA A 7 11.41 -33.02 -17.32
C ALA A 7 11.34 -31.97 -16.16
N ALA A 8 12.36 -31.96 -15.31
CA ALA A 8 12.46 -30.96 -14.26
C ALA A 8 12.76 -29.60 -14.91
N GLU A 9 11.74 -28.82 -15.14
CA GLU A 9 11.81 -27.46 -15.62
C GLU A 9 11.56 -26.48 -14.47
N VAL A 10 12.19 -25.32 -14.48
CA VAL A 10 12.01 -24.27 -13.48
C VAL A 10 10.53 -23.95 -13.26
N ARG A 11 9.77 -23.83 -14.36
CA ARG A 11 8.32 -23.58 -14.31
C ARG A 11 7.51 -24.70 -13.65
N ALA A 12 7.97 -25.92 -13.68
CA ALA A 12 7.29 -27.05 -13.06
C ALA A 12 7.48 -27.07 -11.52
N LEU A 13 8.50 -26.40 -11.04
CA LEU A 13 8.82 -26.25 -9.61
C LEU A 13 8.28 -24.93 -9.05
N TRP A 14 7.79 -24.03 -9.91
CA TRP A 14 7.21 -22.76 -9.48
C TRP A 14 5.83 -22.98 -8.86
N THR A 15 5.66 -22.61 -7.60
CA THR A 15 4.43 -22.81 -6.83
C THR A 15 3.77 -21.50 -6.40
N ASP A 16 4.39 -20.38 -6.73
CA ASP A 16 3.83 -19.04 -6.50
C ASP A 16 2.96 -18.59 -7.68
N ASP A 17 2.36 -17.39 -7.60
CA ASP A 17 1.58 -16.83 -8.70
C ASP A 17 2.43 -16.80 -9.98
N HIS A 18 1.85 -17.28 -11.08
CA HIS A 18 2.54 -17.32 -12.38
C HIS A 18 2.86 -15.93 -12.93
N GLN A 19 2.15 -14.91 -12.48
CA GLN A 19 2.41 -13.51 -12.87
C GLN A 19 3.70 -12.95 -12.26
N LEU A 20 4.13 -13.49 -11.12
CA LEU A 20 5.39 -13.12 -10.47
C LEU A 20 6.63 -13.73 -11.15
N LEU A 21 6.46 -14.74 -12.00
CA LEU A 21 7.58 -15.32 -12.72
C LEU A 21 7.93 -14.49 -13.94
N PRO A 22 9.10 -13.81 -14.00
CA PRO A 22 9.46 -12.95 -15.12
C PRO A 22 9.38 -13.68 -16.47
N ALA A 23 8.74 -13.04 -17.45
CA ALA A 23 8.60 -13.60 -18.79
C ALA A 23 9.95 -13.69 -19.53
N ASP A 24 10.87 -12.74 -19.27
CA ASP A 24 12.24 -12.78 -19.77
C ASP A 24 13.08 -13.71 -18.90
N LEU A 25 13.55 -14.79 -19.50
CA LEU A 25 14.34 -15.81 -18.83
C LEU A 25 15.70 -15.32 -18.32
N SER A 26 16.17 -14.18 -18.78
CA SER A 26 17.44 -13.57 -18.37
C SER A 26 17.30 -12.62 -17.18
N THR A 27 16.08 -12.28 -16.78
CA THR A 27 15.83 -11.38 -15.63
C THR A 27 16.40 -11.99 -14.36
N LEU A 28 17.21 -11.18 -13.66
CA LEU A 28 17.80 -11.56 -12.37
C LEU A 28 16.87 -11.12 -11.25
N PHE A 29 16.56 -12.02 -10.31
CA PHE A 29 15.76 -11.72 -9.12
C PHE A 29 16.07 -12.69 -7.98
N TRP A 30 15.57 -12.43 -6.78
CA TRP A 30 15.71 -13.31 -5.64
C TRP A 30 14.64 -14.40 -5.66
N TRP A 31 15.11 -15.64 -5.58
CA TRP A 31 14.30 -16.85 -5.45
C TRP A 31 14.25 -17.28 -4.00
N GLU A 32 13.10 -17.66 -3.53
CA GLU A 32 12.93 -18.48 -2.34
C GLU A 32 12.95 -19.95 -2.79
N VAL A 33 14.02 -20.64 -2.46
CA VAL A 33 14.28 -22.02 -2.92
C VAL A 33 13.99 -22.99 -1.78
N TRP A 34 13.00 -23.81 -1.95
CA TRP A 34 12.60 -24.85 -1.01
C TRP A 34 13.26 -26.18 -1.37
N LEU A 35 14.23 -26.61 -0.58
CA LEU A 35 14.94 -27.86 -0.76
C LEU A 35 14.19 -28.99 -0.06
N SER A 36 14.10 -30.18 -0.70
CA SER A 36 13.57 -31.40 -0.08
C SER A 36 14.65 -32.09 0.74
N VAL A 37 14.37 -32.31 2.04
CA VAL A 37 15.29 -32.91 2.98
C VAL A 37 14.64 -34.12 3.66
N ARG A 38 15.29 -35.27 3.61
CA ARG A 38 14.82 -36.51 4.23
C ARG A 38 15.47 -36.79 5.57
N GLY A 39 15.33 -35.87 6.51
CA GLY A 39 15.92 -35.97 7.87
C GLY A 39 17.12 -35.05 8.09
N GLN A 40 17.47 -34.86 9.35
CA GLN A 40 18.49 -33.88 9.74
C GLN A 40 19.91 -34.21 9.27
N GLU A 41 20.27 -35.52 9.22
CA GLU A 41 21.59 -35.97 8.80
C GLU A 41 21.90 -35.67 7.33
N GLN A 42 20.87 -35.60 6.46
CA GLN A 42 21.04 -35.31 5.04
C GLN A 42 20.91 -33.82 4.71
N ARG A 43 20.37 -33.02 5.64
CA ARG A 43 20.11 -31.60 5.41
C ARG A 43 21.35 -30.82 4.96
N GLN A 44 22.43 -30.96 5.72
CA GLN A 44 23.66 -30.23 5.45
C GLN A 44 24.26 -30.60 4.09
N VAL A 45 24.21 -31.89 3.76
CA VAL A 45 24.70 -32.39 2.46
C VAL A 45 23.86 -31.79 1.32
N VAL A 46 22.53 -31.83 1.41
CA VAL A 46 21.63 -31.29 0.38
C VAL A 46 21.84 -29.79 0.20
N VAL A 47 21.97 -29.04 1.28
CA VAL A 47 22.18 -27.58 1.25
C VAL A 47 23.53 -27.26 0.59
N GLU A 48 24.61 -27.92 0.98
CA GLU A 48 25.94 -27.68 0.41
C GLU A 48 26.02 -28.10 -1.06
N ASP A 49 25.40 -29.21 -1.44
CA ASP A 49 25.32 -29.63 -2.84
C ASP A 49 24.53 -28.61 -3.68
N PHE A 50 23.40 -28.12 -3.18
CA PHE A 50 22.64 -27.08 -3.86
C PHE A 50 23.46 -25.79 -4.02
N LYS A 51 24.09 -25.30 -2.94
CA LYS A 51 24.93 -24.10 -2.98
C LYS A 51 26.07 -24.24 -3.98
N LYS A 52 26.71 -25.40 -4.04
CA LYS A 52 27.79 -25.69 -5.00
C LYS A 52 27.28 -25.64 -6.45
N LEU A 53 26.14 -26.28 -6.72
CA LEU A 53 25.56 -26.35 -8.07
C LEU A 53 25.03 -24.98 -8.52
N ALA A 54 24.40 -24.23 -7.63
CA ALA A 54 23.92 -22.88 -7.91
C ALA A 54 25.08 -21.90 -8.23
N ARG A 55 26.18 -21.99 -7.49
CA ARG A 55 27.40 -21.20 -7.78
C ARG A 55 28.01 -21.57 -9.13
N LEU A 56 28.00 -22.86 -9.53
CA LEU A 56 28.44 -23.28 -10.87
C LEU A 56 27.53 -22.73 -11.98
N ALA A 57 26.27 -22.47 -11.67
CA ALA A 57 25.32 -21.80 -12.56
C ALA A 57 25.42 -20.26 -12.49
N GLU A 58 26.44 -19.72 -11.81
CA GLU A 58 26.66 -18.28 -11.62
C GLU A 58 25.56 -17.58 -10.83
N CYS A 59 24.82 -18.32 -9.98
CA CYS A 59 23.85 -17.77 -9.04
C CYS A 59 24.53 -17.46 -7.70
N VAL A 60 24.03 -16.42 -7.01
CA VAL A 60 24.44 -16.09 -5.65
C VAL A 60 23.46 -16.75 -4.68
N VAL A 61 23.96 -17.45 -3.66
CA VAL A 61 23.11 -18.09 -2.64
C VAL A 61 23.43 -17.52 -1.27
N SER A 62 22.39 -17.14 -0.54
CA SER A 62 22.51 -16.66 0.84
C SER A 62 23.10 -17.75 1.77
N ASP A 63 23.88 -17.32 2.75
CA ASP A 63 24.37 -18.24 3.79
C ASP A 63 23.31 -18.52 4.86
N LYS A 64 22.27 -17.68 4.94
CA LYS A 64 21.14 -17.85 5.86
C LYS A 64 20.15 -18.88 5.32
N GLN A 65 19.56 -19.66 6.22
CA GLN A 65 18.57 -20.68 5.85
C GLN A 65 17.51 -20.85 6.94
N VAL A 66 16.30 -21.21 6.53
CA VAL A 66 15.21 -21.60 7.43
C VAL A 66 14.98 -23.12 7.32
N ASN A 67 14.89 -23.80 8.47
CA ASN A 67 14.78 -25.24 8.51
C ASN A 67 13.40 -25.70 9.01
N PHE A 68 12.71 -26.48 8.20
CA PHE A 68 11.49 -27.19 8.54
C PHE A 68 11.77 -28.71 8.61
N PRO A 69 10.88 -29.56 9.14
CA PRO A 69 11.14 -31.00 9.28
C PRO A 69 11.60 -31.67 7.98
N GLU A 70 10.95 -31.40 6.87
CA GLU A 70 11.19 -32.03 5.55
C GLU A 70 11.65 -31.04 4.47
N ARG A 71 11.90 -29.78 4.84
CA ARG A 71 12.30 -28.71 3.93
C ARG A 71 13.39 -27.85 4.52
N THR A 72 14.20 -27.29 3.66
CA THR A 72 15.10 -26.16 3.99
C THR A 72 14.90 -25.07 2.95
N VAL A 73 14.72 -23.86 3.39
CA VAL A 73 14.50 -22.68 2.54
C VAL A 73 15.78 -21.86 2.49
N LEU A 74 16.18 -21.47 1.31
CA LEU A 74 17.33 -20.62 1.02
C LEU A 74 16.92 -19.51 0.06
N LEU A 75 17.59 -18.38 0.16
CA LEU A 75 17.49 -17.34 -0.87
C LEU A 75 18.60 -17.50 -1.90
N MET A 76 18.23 -17.34 -3.16
CA MET A 76 19.17 -17.41 -4.28
C MET A 76 18.89 -16.25 -5.25
N TYR A 77 19.93 -15.54 -5.65
CA TYR A 77 19.83 -14.52 -6.69
C TYR A 77 20.35 -15.04 -8.01
N GLY A 78 19.52 -14.96 -9.05
CA GLY A 78 19.86 -15.48 -10.38
C GLY A 78 18.67 -15.41 -11.32
N SER A 79 18.87 -15.84 -12.57
CA SER A 79 17.83 -15.87 -13.60
C SER A 79 17.30 -17.29 -13.85
N GLN A 80 16.11 -17.39 -14.46
CA GLN A 80 15.57 -18.66 -14.93
C GLN A 80 16.56 -19.38 -15.87
N GLN A 81 17.21 -18.62 -16.74
CA GLN A 81 18.19 -19.15 -17.70
C GLN A 81 19.39 -19.78 -16.99
N GLN A 82 19.91 -19.15 -15.94
CA GLN A 82 21.01 -19.69 -15.15
C GLN A 82 20.58 -20.98 -14.41
N LEU A 83 19.45 -20.94 -13.74
CA LEU A 83 18.94 -22.09 -12.99
C LEU A 83 18.61 -23.28 -13.89
N SER A 84 18.15 -23.03 -15.11
CA SER A 84 17.83 -24.06 -16.11
C SER A 84 19.05 -24.73 -16.72
N ARG A 85 20.26 -24.17 -16.57
CA ARG A 85 21.51 -24.75 -17.12
C ARG A 85 21.88 -26.09 -16.49
N SER A 86 21.39 -26.38 -15.31
CA SER A 86 21.72 -27.58 -14.55
C SER A 86 20.47 -28.28 -14.02
N VAL A 87 20.08 -29.36 -14.67
CA VAL A 87 19.03 -30.27 -14.18
C VAL A 87 19.42 -30.85 -12.80
N MET A 88 20.70 -30.97 -12.50
CA MET A 88 21.19 -31.46 -11.20
C MET A 88 20.85 -30.48 -10.06
N THR A 89 20.87 -29.19 -10.33
CA THR A 89 20.47 -28.15 -9.35
C THR A 89 19.00 -28.29 -8.98
N LEU A 90 18.14 -28.69 -9.92
CA LEU A 90 16.69 -28.82 -9.71
C LEU A 90 16.30 -30.12 -9.00
N ASN A 91 17.18 -31.13 -8.93
CA ASN A 91 16.84 -32.42 -8.32
C ASN A 91 16.59 -32.38 -6.81
N CYS A 92 17.21 -31.45 -6.09
CA CYS A 92 16.99 -31.24 -4.67
C CYS A 92 15.93 -30.18 -4.36
N VAL A 93 15.47 -29.45 -5.38
CA VAL A 93 14.46 -28.40 -5.25
C VAL A 93 13.07 -29.03 -5.21
N ALA A 94 12.31 -28.74 -4.18
CA ALA A 94 10.91 -29.10 -4.07
C ALA A 94 10.00 -28.03 -4.65
N GLU A 95 10.30 -26.77 -4.36
CA GLU A 95 9.50 -25.61 -4.78
C GLU A 95 10.41 -24.40 -5.03
N LEU A 96 9.96 -23.56 -5.93
CA LEU A 96 10.53 -22.24 -6.22
C LEU A 96 9.43 -21.20 -6.08
N ARG A 97 9.74 -20.13 -5.36
CA ARG A 97 8.84 -18.99 -5.15
C ARG A 97 9.60 -17.68 -5.37
N TYR A 98 8.87 -16.60 -5.50
CA TYR A 98 9.45 -15.27 -5.46
C TYR A 98 9.85 -14.95 -4.01
N ALA A 99 11.09 -14.49 -3.78
CA ALA A 99 11.46 -14.04 -2.45
C ALA A 99 10.67 -12.78 -2.11
N LYS A 100 9.89 -12.83 -1.03
CA LYS A 100 9.12 -11.68 -0.58
C LYS A 100 10.06 -10.60 -0.08
N GLU A 101 9.89 -9.40 -0.57
CA GLU A 101 10.60 -8.22 -0.12
C GLU A 101 9.68 -7.42 0.80
N THR A 102 10.19 -6.95 1.92
CA THR A 102 9.44 -6.12 2.86
C THR A 102 9.70 -4.65 2.60
N ALA A 103 8.81 -3.78 3.06
CA ALA A 103 9.03 -2.33 2.99
C ALA A 103 10.34 -1.92 3.70
N GLU A 104 10.71 -2.61 4.77
CA GLU A 104 11.96 -2.40 5.51
C GLU A 104 13.20 -2.60 4.65
N PHE A 105 13.16 -3.52 3.68
CA PHE A 105 14.25 -3.72 2.72
C PHE A 105 14.51 -2.44 1.92
N PHE A 106 13.44 -1.82 1.39
CA PHE A 106 13.56 -0.59 0.62
C PHE A 106 13.90 0.62 1.50
N ASP A 107 13.33 0.69 2.69
CA ASP A 107 13.57 1.79 3.65
C ASP A 107 15.00 1.79 4.19
N GLY A 108 15.58 0.60 4.37
CA GLY A 108 16.98 0.42 4.82
C GLY A 108 18.04 0.68 3.75
N MET A 109 17.68 0.93 2.50
CA MET A 109 18.63 1.23 1.41
C MET A 109 19.20 2.64 1.53
N ASP A 110 20.39 2.85 0.97
CA ASP A 110 20.88 4.22 0.78
C ASP A 110 20.05 4.96 -0.29
N VAL A 111 20.08 6.29 -0.24
CA VAL A 111 19.28 7.15 -1.13
C VAL A 111 19.58 6.91 -2.62
N GLY A 112 20.82 6.52 -2.95
CA GLY A 112 21.22 6.21 -4.32
C GLY A 112 20.58 4.92 -4.82
N GLU A 113 20.51 3.91 -3.98
CA GLU A 113 19.85 2.64 -4.27
C GLU A 113 18.34 2.82 -4.38
N GLN A 114 17.70 3.49 -3.42
CA GLN A 114 16.28 3.83 -3.49
C GLN A 114 15.92 4.54 -4.79
N ARG A 115 16.78 5.48 -5.23
CA ARG A 115 16.58 6.18 -6.49
C ARG A 115 16.66 5.25 -7.70
N GLN A 116 17.57 4.27 -7.72
CA GLN A 116 17.66 3.31 -8.82
C GLN A 116 16.40 2.47 -8.93
N TRP A 117 15.84 2.03 -7.82
CA TRP A 117 14.56 1.30 -7.77
C TRP A 117 13.39 2.16 -8.26
N ALA A 118 13.32 3.42 -7.81
CA ALA A 118 12.31 4.37 -8.27
C ALA A 118 12.42 4.64 -9.78
N ASP A 119 13.64 4.82 -10.30
CA ASP A 119 13.91 5.04 -11.74
C ASP A 119 13.53 3.80 -12.56
N ASP A 120 13.72 2.59 -12.03
CA ASP A 120 13.30 1.35 -12.68
C ASP A 120 11.79 1.27 -12.77
N LEU A 121 11.09 1.45 -11.64
CA LEU A 121 9.62 1.48 -11.60
C LEU A 121 9.06 2.52 -12.56
N LEU A 122 9.65 3.70 -12.62
CA LEU A 122 9.21 4.77 -13.52
C LEU A 122 9.37 4.38 -15.00
N ARG A 123 10.47 3.70 -15.38
CA ARG A 123 10.69 3.25 -16.77
C ARG A 123 9.65 2.26 -17.26
N ARG A 124 9.17 1.38 -16.40
CA ARG A 124 8.15 0.37 -16.72
C ARG A 124 6.73 0.84 -16.43
N SER A 125 6.56 2.06 -15.90
CA SER A 125 5.24 2.67 -15.65
C SER A 125 4.69 3.33 -16.91
N ARG A 126 3.45 2.99 -17.27
CA ARG A 126 2.67 3.60 -18.36
C ARG A 126 1.74 4.65 -17.78
N LEU A 127 2.10 5.91 -17.93
CA LEU A 127 1.36 7.03 -17.37
C LEU A 127 0.42 7.63 -18.41
N GLN A 128 -0.72 8.17 -17.94
CA GLN A 128 -1.63 8.93 -18.80
C GLN A 128 -1.01 10.30 -19.17
N PRO A 129 -1.21 10.75 -20.41
CA PRO A 129 -0.72 12.04 -20.84
C PRO A 129 -1.42 13.20 -20.09
N PRO A 130 -0.83 14.38 -20.02
CA PRO A 130 -1.40 15.54 -19.33
C PRO A 130 -2.51 16.26 -20.10
N ASP A 131 -3.11 15.64 -21.11
CA ASP A 131 -4.09 16.23 -22.03
C ASP A 131 -5.47 16.58 -21.42
N GLY A 132 -5.64 16.37 -20.12
CA GLY A 132 -6.86 16.72 -19.38
C GLY A 132 -7.99 15.68 -19.45
N THR A 133 -7.87 14.62 -20.23
CA THR A 133 -8.92 13.58 -20.38
C THR A 133 -8.87 12.53 -19.28
N ALA A 134 -7.71 12.25 -18.71
CA ALA A 134 -7.54 11.28 -17.62
C ALA A 134 -8.25 11.78 -16.34
N PRO A 135 -8.94 10.88 -15.62
CA PRO A 135 -9.52 11.22 -14.32
C PRO A 135 -8.42 11.59 -13.31
N ARG A 136 -8.79 12.32 -12.28
CA ARG A 136 -7.90 12.76 -11.21
C ARG A 136 -8.27 12.13 -9.87
N ILE A 137 -7.27 11.71 -9.12
CA ILE A 137 -7.40 11.51 -7.68
C ILE A 137 -6.90 12.80 -7.03
N CYS A 138 -7.78 13.51 -6.34
CA CYS A 138 -7.49 14.74 -5.64
C CYS A 138 -7.29 14.45 -4.15
N LEU A 139 -6.06 14.62 -3.67
CA LEU A 139 -5.68 14.39 -2.28
C LEU A 139 -5.91 15.66 -1.47
N LEU A 140 -6.75 15.58 -0.46
CA LEU A 140 -7.04 16.64 0.50
C LEU A 140 -6.29 16.32 1.81
N ASP A 141 -5.03 16.79 1.92
CA ASP A 141 -4.10 16.34 2.96
C ASP A 141 -3.07 17.43 3.36
N SER A 142 -1.86 17.05 3.74
CA SER A 142 -0.75 17.93 4.16
C SER A 142 0.04 18.56 3.00
N GLY A 143 -0.38 18.35 1.76
CA GLY A 143 0.35 18.74 0.55
C GLY A 143 1.04 17.54 -0.11
N VAL A 144 1.78 17.77 -1.19
CA VAL A 144 2.53 16.72 -1.90
C VAL A 144 3.86 17.28 -2.42
N ASN A 145 4.95 16.59 -2.17
CA ASN A 145 6.27 16.86 -2.71
C ASN A 145 6.37 16.37 -4.16
N ARG A 146 5.82 17.15 -5.09
CA ARG A 146 5.73 16.79 -6.52
C ARG A 146 7.09 16.45 -7.15
N ALA A 147 8.18 17.02 -6.65
CA ALA A 147 9.53 16.76 -7.16
C ALA A 147 10.02 15.32 -6.92
N HIS A 148 9.28 14.51 -6.17
CA HIS A 148 9.59 13.09 -6.02
C HIS A 148 9.54 12.38 -7.38
N PRO A 149 10.57 11.59 -7.79
CA PRO A 149 10.64 11.01 -9.14
C PRO A 149 9.40 10.22 -9.58
N LEU A 150 8.78 9.48 -8.68
CA LEU A 150 7.58 8.70 -8.98
C LEU A 150 6.32 9.58 -9.14
N LEU A 151 6.31 10.81 -8.65
CA LEU A 151 5.14 11.69 -8.65
C LEU A 151 5.22 12.82 -9.69
N GLU A 152 6.43 13.25 -10.04
CA GLU A 152 6.66 14.41 -10.90
C GLU A 152 5.88 14.37 -12.21
N ARG A 153 5.75 13.20 -12.81
CA ARG A 153 5.05 12.99 -14.09
C ARG A 153 3.54 12.78 -13.95
N LEU A 154 3.03 12.61 -12.72
CA LEU A 154 1.61 12.35 -12.46
C LEU A 154 0.81 13.60 -12.15
N MET A 155 1.49 14.73 -11.88
CA MET A 155 0.86 16.02 -11.58
C MET A 155 1.69 17.17 -12.11
N ASP A 156 1.03 18.20 -12.62
CA ASP A 156 1.66 19.43 -13.04
C ASP A 156 1.70 20.44 -11.88
N ALA A 157 2.46 21.51 -12.01
CA ALA A 157 2.52 22.55 -10.96
C ALA A 157 1.16 23.21 -10.70
N GLY A 158 0.29 23.26 -11.73
CA GLY A 158 -1.07 23.78 -11.62
C GLY A 158 -2.06 22.83 -10.94
N ASP A 159 -1.65 21.61 -10.63
CA ASP A 159 -2.46 20.60 -9.92
C ASP A 159 -2.21 20.63 -8.39
N LEU A 160 -1.33 21.53 -7.93
CA LEU A 160 -1.01 21.73 -6.52
C LEU A 160 -1.73 22.97 -6.00
N HIS A 161 -2.54 22.80 -4.96
CA HIS A 161 -3.36 23.83 -4.35
C HIS A 161 -3.14 23.89 -2.84
N THR A 162 -3.58 24.98 -2.24
CA THR A 162 -3.64 25.15 -0.77
C THR A 162 -4.88 25.98 -0.42
N VAL A 163 -5.44 25.74 0.74
CA VAL A 163 -6.56 26.55 1.26
C VAL A 163 -6.07 27.86 1.84
N GLU A 164 -4.82 27.88 2.34
CA GLU A 164 -4.18 29.09 2.90
C GLU A 164 -2.82 29.30 2.21
N PRO A 165 -2.67 30.40 1.43
CA PRO A 165 -1.42 30.65 0.68
C PRO A 165 -0.15 30.66 1.54
N ALA A 166 -0.26 31.04 2.81
CA ALA A 166 0.88 31.07 3.72
C ALA A 166 1.45 29.68 4.04
N TRP A 167 0.67 28.62 3.85
CA TRP A 167 1.12 27.23 4.09
C TRP A 167 1.92 26.65 2.94
N GLY A 168 1.91 27.29 1.76
CA GLY A 168 2.49 26.70 0.55
C GLY A 168 1.68 25.46 0.08
N VAL A 169 2.31 24.66 -0.78
CA VAL A 169 1.70 23.45 -1.35
C VAL A 169 2.51 22.18 -1.05
N ASP A 170 3.75 22.34 -0.59
CA ASP A 170 4.67 21.25 -0.29
C ASP A 170 4.26 20.52 0.99
N ASP A 171 4.58 19.24 1.03
CA ASP A 171 4.33 18.38 2.18
C ASP A 171 5.55 18.39 3.11
N GLU A 172 5.37 18.92 4.29
CA GLU A 172 6.41 18.96 5.35
C GLU A 172 6.23 17.82 6.37
N ALA A 173 5.14 17.05 6.24
CA ALA A 173 4.77 15.96 7.15
C ALA A 173 4.96 14.57 6.53
N ASP A 174 5.35 14.49 5.24
CA ASP A 174 5.52 13.29 4.42
C ASP A 174 4.24 12.45 4.25
N HIS A 175 3.12 12.86 4.86
CA HIS A 175 1.87 12.11 4.89
C HIS A 175 1.14 12.15 3.55
N GLY A 176 0.89 13.34 3.01
CA GLY A 176 0.21 13.49 1.71
C GLY A 176 1.06 12.98 0.55
N THR A 177 2.40 13.08 0.63
CA THR A 177 3.33 12.53 -0.36
C THR A 177 3.26 11.00 -0.36
N GLY A 178 3.25 10.35 0.80
CA GLY A 178 3.07 8.92 0.94
C GLY A 178 1.74 8.45 0.37
N LEU A 179 0.64 9.16 0.67
CA LEU A 179 -0.69 8.88 0.12
C LEU A 179 -0.74 9.05 -1.40
N ALA A 180 -0.03 10.03 -1.97
CA ALA A 180 0.08 10.20 -3.42
C ALA A 180 0.77 9.01 -4.08
N GLY A 181 1.83 8.48 -3.47
CA GLY A 181 2.49 7.26 -3.90
C GLY A 181 1.54 6.06 -3.87
N LEU A 182 0.82 5.87 -2.77
CA LEU A 182 -0.16 4.81 -2.61
C LEU A 182 -1.32 4.94 -3.62
N ALA A 183 -1.84 6.15 -3.83
CA ALA A 183 -2.90 6.40 -4.80
C ALA A 183 -2.48 6.10 -6.25
N ALA A 184 -1.19 6.30 -6.58
CA ALA A 184 -0.65 6.06 -7.91
C ALA A 184 -0.29 4.60 -8.17
N TYR A 185 0.40 3.97 -7.23
CA TYR A 185 1.08 2.69 -7.42
C TYR A 185 0.48 1.54 -6.60
N GLY A 186 -0.42 1.82 -5.66
CA GLY A 186 -0.89 0.82 -4.71
C GLY A 186 0.21 0.40 -3.73
N ASP A 187 0.36 -0.88 -3.46
CA ASP A 187 1.47 -1.40 -2.64
C ASP A 187 2.79 -1.23 -3.39
N LEU A 188 3.59 -0.23 -2.96
CA LEU A 188 4.89 0.06 -3.55
C LEU A 188 5.88 -1.09 -3.38
N THR A 189 5.80 -1.85 -2.30
CA THR A 189 6.66 -3.03 -2.09
C THR A 189 6.46 -4.04 -3.23
N GLY A 190 5.20 -4.37 -3.52
CA GLY A 190 4.85 -5.24 -4.64
C GLY A 190 5.22 -4.63 -6.00
N ALA A 191 4.98 -3.33 -6.17
CA ALA A 191 5.29 -2.62 -7.40
C ALA A 191 6.79 -2.54 -7.69
N LEU A 192 7.61 -2.31 -6.68
CA LEU A 192 9.08 -2.25 -6.79
C LEU A 192 9.67 -3.64 -7.03
N SER A 193 9.19 -4.67 -6.33
CA SER A 193 9.68 -6.04 -6.43
C SER A 193 9.31 -6.72 -7.74
N SER A 194 8.29 -6.23 -8.47
CA SER A 194 7.86 -6.79 -9.76
C SER A 194 8.71 -6.26 -10.91
N ALA A 195 8.92 -7.10 -11.93
CA ALA A 195 9.50 -6.69 -13.22
C ALA A 195 8.44 -6.27 -14.25
N ASP A 196 7.15 -6.36 -13.91
CA ASP A 196 6.06 -6.11 -14.82
C ASP A 196 5.83 -4.61 -15.07
N SER A 197 5.23 -4.28 -16.21
CA SER A 197 4.82 -2.91 -16.50
C SER A 197 3.53 -2.57 -15.76
N ILE A 198 3.54 -1.42 -15.07
CA ILE A 198 2.38 -0.91 -14.35
C ILE A 198 1.68 0.13 -15.20
N SER A 199 0.35 0.05 -15.30
CA SER A 199 -0.47 1.06 -15.98
C SER A 199 -1.20 1.91 -14.96
N ILE A 200 -0.95 3.22 -14.98
CA ILE A 200 -1.62 4.19 -14.12
C ILE A 200 -2.63 4.96 -14.97
N PRO A 201 -3.94 4.63 -14.87
CA PRO A 201 -4.97 5.19 -15.77
C PRO A 201 -5.47 6.56 -15.34
N HIS A 202 -4.94 7.13 -14.28
CA HIS A 202 -5.33 8.41 -13.69
C HIS A 202 -4.12 9.30 -13.46
N ARG A 203 -4.39 10.54 -13.10
CA ARG A 203 -3.38 11.51 -12.65
C ARG A 203 -3.75 11.99 -11.24
N LEU A 204 -2.90 12.77 -10.63
CA LEU A 204 -3.07 13.27 -9.26
C LEU A 204 -3.32 14.79 -9.24
N GLU A 205 -4.03 15.25 -8.25
CA GLU A 205 -4.14 16.63 -7.79
C GLU A 205 -3.95 16.65 -6.27
N SER A 206 -3.45 17.73 -5.72
CA SER A 206 -3.25 17.88 -4.28
C SER A 206 -3.76 19.22 -3.78
N VAL A 207 -4.37 19.20 -2.61
CA VAL A 207 -4.75 20.39 -1.85
C VAL A 207 -4.22 20.27 -0.44
N LYS A 208 -3.36 21.20 -0.02
CA LYS A 208 -2.93 21.29 1.37
C LYS A 208 -4.04 21.86 2.22
N LEU A 209 -4.65 20.99 3.03
CA LEU A 209 -5.75 21.31 3.95
C LEU A 209 -5.27 21.66 5.35
N VAL A 210 -4.14 21.10 5.75
CA VAL A 210 -3.60 21.24 7.09
C VAL A 210 -2.15 21.69 7.04
N PRO A 211 -1.75 22.65 7.89
CA PRO A 211 -0.35 23.02 8.02
C PRO A 211 0.42 21.93 8.78
N SER A 212 1.75 21.95 8.68
CA SER A 212 2.65 21.09 9.46
C SER A 212 2.57 21.36 10.95
N GLU A 213 2.33 22.61 11.32
CA GLU A 213 2.17 23.06 12.71
C GLU A 213 0.88 23.87 12.86
N GLY A 214 0.28 23.87 14.05
CA GLY A 214 -0.88 24.68 14.34
C GLY A 214 -2.19 24.25 13.68
N ALA A 215 -2.30 23.01 13.21
CA ALA A 215 -3.51 22.48 12.54
C ALA A 215 -4.81 22.58 13.36
N ASN A 216 -4.70 22.76 14.67
CA ASN A 216 -5.83 22.93 15.59
C ASN A 216 -5.85 24.32 16.26
N GLU A 217 -5.22 25.32 15.67
CA GLU A 217 -5.13 26.67 16.20
C GLU A 217 -5.91 27.66 15.33
N GLY A 218 -6.53 28.67 15.99
CA GLY A 218 -7.26 29.71 15.30
C GLY A 218 -8.27 29.18 14.27
N ASP A 219 -8.24 29.76 13.08
CA ASP A 219 -9.15 29.42 11.98
C ASP A 219 -8.87 28.05 11.35
N ALA A 220 -7.67 27.47 11.57
CA ALA A 220 -7.36 26.10 11.14
C ALA A 220 -8.24 25.04 11.83
N ARG A 221 -8.96 25.40 12.90
CA ARG A 221 -9.98 24.53 13.54
C ARG A 221 -11.28 24.40 12.75
N HIS A 222 -11.53 25.25 11.79
CA HIS A 222 -12.74 25.21 10.97
C HIS A 222 -12.64 24.15 9.86
N HIS A 223 -12.44 22.89 10.26
CA HIS A 223 -12.19 21.78 9.33
C HIS A 223 -13.25 21.67 8.23
N ALA A 224 -14.54 21.89 8.56
CA ALA A 224 -15.61 21.91 7.57
C ALA A 224 -15.39 22.97 6.49
N TYR A 225 -15.07 24.21 6.92
CA TYR A 225 -14.81 25.31 6.00
C TYR A 225 -13.57 25.05 5.12
N LEU A 226 -12.47 24.62 5.75
CA LEU A 226 -11.24 24.31 5.01
C LEU A 226 -11.44 23.18 4.00
N PHE A 227 -12.24 22.18 4.36
CA PHE A 227 -12.58 21.09 3.46
C PHE A 227 -13.39 21.56 2.25
N MET A 228 -14.39 22.43 2.47
CA MET A 228 -15.17 23.03 1.38
C MET A 228 -14.29 23.88 0.46
N GLU A 229 -13.44 24.73 0.99
CA GLU A 229 -12.46 25.51 0.24
C GLU A 229 -11.50 24.60 -0.52
N GLY A 230 -11.04 23.52 0.11
CA GLY A 230 -10.14 22.56 -0.48
C GLY A 230 -10.74 21.87 -1.70
N VAL A 231 -12.00 21.50 -1.66
CA VAL A 231 -12.73 20.93 -2.80
C VAL A 231 -12.92 21.97 -3.92
N ALA A 232 -13.22 23.20 -3.56
CA ALA A 232 -13.47 24.28 -4.54
C ALA A 232 -12.20 24.66 -5.33
N ARG A 233 -11.01 24.61 -4.75
CA ARG A 233 -9.75 25.05 -5.39
C ARG A 233 -9.46 24.34 -6.72
N PRO A 234 -9.37 22.99 -6.78
CA PRO A 234 -9.11 22.28 -8.04
C PRO A 234 -10.30 22.37 -9.01
N GLU A 235 -11.53 22.51 -8.51
CA GLU A 235 -12.71 22.66 -9.37
C GLU A 235 -12.74 24.03 -10.08
N ILE A 236 -12.36 25.09 -9.39
CA ILE A 236 -12.22 26.42 -9.98
C ILE A 236 -11.09 26.44 -11.01
N ALA A 237 -9.96 25.81 -10.68
CA ALA A 237 -8.80 25.78 -11.57
C ALA A 237 -9.05 24.96 -12.85
N ALA A 238 -9.80 23.87 -12.76
CA ALA A 238 -10.06 22.96 -13.87
C ALA A 238 -11.45 22.31 -13.74
N PRO A 239 -12.55 23.04 -14.07
CA PRO A 239 -13.93 22.62 -13.77
C PRO A 239 -14.39 21.38 -14.54
N ASN A 240 -13.79 21.08 -15.68
CA ASN A 240 -14.22 19.97 -16.56
C ASN A 240 -13.52 18.64 -16.26
N ARG A 241 -12.67 18.57 -15.24
CA ARG A 241 -11.96 17.34 -14.88
C ARG A 241 -12.83 16.43 -14.03
N SER A 242 -12.87 15.14 -14.41
CA SER A 242 -13.44 14.09 -13.54
C SER A 242 -12.53 13.83 -12.35
N ARG A 243 -13.09 13.82 -11.13
CA ARG A 243 -12.32 13.68 -9.88
C ARG A 243 -12.94 12.66 -8.94
N VAL A 244 -12.06 12.00 -8.19
CA VAL A 244 -12.36 11.36 -6.91
C VAL A 244 -11.58 12.12 -5.85
N PHE A 245 -12.25 12.61 -4.84
CA PHE A 245 -11.61 13.27 -3.71
C PHE A 245 -11.28 12.24 -2.63
N THR A 246 -10.08 12.31 -2.08
CA THR A 246 -9.69 11.45 -0.97
C THR A 246 -9.07 12.26 0.16
N SER A 247 -9.37 11.89 1.40
CA SER A 247 -8.77 12.49 2.58
C SER A 247 -8.51 11.44 3.66
N ALA A 248 -7.28 11.42 4.15
CA ALA A 248 -6.90 10.66 5.33
C ALA A 248 -6.75 11.54 6.59
N VAL A 249 -7.02 12.84 6.45
CA VAL A 249 -7.07 13.77 7.60
C VAL A 249 -8.36 13.53 8.37
N THR A 250 -8.24 13.25 9.66
CA THR A 250 -9.37 13.04 10.57
C THR A 250 -9.13 13.77 11.89
N ALA A 251 -10.22 14.23 12.52
CA ALA A 251 -10.16 14.63 13.91
C ALA A 251 -10.39 13.39 14.79
N SER A 252 -9.51 13.13 15.74
CA SER A 252 -9.63 12.02 16.70
C SER A 252 -10.77 12.24 17.71
N ASP A 253 -11.82 12.92 17.28
CA ASP A 253 -13.02 13.24 18.05
C ASP A 253 -14.20 12.41 17.54
N TYR A 254 -14.69 11.52 18.37
CA TYR A 254 -15.81 10.62 18.08
C TYR A 254 -17.01 10.88 19.01
N ARG A 255 -17.08 12.06 19.65
CA ARG A 255 -18.16 12.43 20.62
C ARG A 255 -19.53 12.38 20.00
N ASP A 256 -19.65 12.71 18.72
CA ASP A 256 -20.93 12.72 18.02
C ASP A 256 -21.53 11.33 17.81
N ARG A 257 -20.71 10.27 17.87
CA ARG A 257 -21.15 8.87 17.79
C ARG A 257 -22.11 8.61 16.62
N GLY A 258 -21.76 9.13 15.45
CA GLY A 258 -22.52 8.98 14.20
C GLY A 258 -23.46 10.13 13.90
N ARG A 259 -23.79 11.01 14.85
CA ARG A 259 -24.52 12.23 14.53
C ARG A 259 -23.68 13.11 13.58
N PRO A 260 -24.33 13.81 12.64
CA PRO A 260 -23.63 14.74 11.77
C PRO A 260 -22.87 15.81 12.58
N SER A 261 -21.57 15.92 12.34
CA SER A 261 -20.79 17.09 12.72
C SER A 261 -20.90 18.15 11.62
N SER A 262 -20.36 19.36 11.86
CA SER A 262 -20.26 20.36 10.81
C SER A 262 -19.41 19.86 9.63
N TRP A 263 -18.37 19.09 9.91
CA TRP A 263 -17.48 18.57 8.88
C TRP A 263 -18.12 17.44 8.08
N SER A 264 -18.67 16.42 8.71
CA SER A 264 -19.35 15.33 8.00
C SER A 264 -20.57 15.83 7.22
N ALA A 265 -21.32 16.81 7.75
CA ALA A 265 -22.42 17.45 7.02
C ALA A 265 -21.94 18.25 5.81
N ALA A 266 -20.77 18.91 5.88
CA ALA A 266 -20.16 19.58 4.74
C ALA A 266 -19.77 18.55 3.65
N VAL A 267 -19.17 17.41 4.02
CA VAL A 267 -18.87 16.31 3.10
C VAL A 267 -20.14 15.82 2.42
N ASP A 268 -21.21 15.58 3.18
CA ASP A 268 -22.50 15.12 2.64
C ASP A 268 -23.12 16.14 1.65
N GLY A 269 -23.07 17.43 2.01
CA GLY A 269 -23.53 18.51 1.14
C GLY A 269 -22.74 18.61 -0.17
N LEU A 270 -21.41 18.52 -0.09
CA LEU A 270 -20.52 18.51 -1.24
C LEU A 270 -20.73 17.26 -2.11
N ALA A 271 -20.87 16.09 -1.51
CA ALA A 271 -21.10 14.84 -2.23
C ALA A 271 -22.41 14.88 -3.02
N ALA A 272 -23.48 15.33 -2.38
CA ALA A 272 -24.79 15.49 -3.02
C ALA A 272 -24.89 16.73 -3.91
N ASN A 273 -23.89 17.62 -3.90
CA ASN A 273 -23.89 18.92 -4.58
C ASN A 273 -25.17 19.72 -4.29
N THR A 274 -25.50 19.87 -3.02
CA THR A 274 -26.77 20.51 -2.60
C THR A 274 -26.90 21.96 -3.08
N ASP A 275 -25.79 22.69 -3.15
CA ASP A 275 -25.73 24.07 -3.61
C ASP A 275 -25.86 24.17 -5.15
N GLY A 276 -25.50 23.10 -5.89
CA GLY A 276 -25.61 22.99 -7.34
C GLY A 276 -26.82 22.19 -7.81
N ALA A 277 -27.89 22.11 -7.03
CA ALA A 277 -29.12 21.36 -7.32
C ALA A 277 -28.92 19.85 -7.63
N GLY A 278 -27.81 19.27 -7.19
CA GLY A 278 -27.49 17.86 -7.38
C GLY A 278 -26.99 17.46 -8.77
N GLU A 279 -26.70 18.41 -9.67
CA GLU A 279 -26.36 18.12 -11.06
C GLU A 279 -25.00 17.40 -11.23
N TYR A 280 -24.04 17.65 -10.33
CA TYR A 280 -22.69 17.09 -10.42
C TYR A 280 -22.26 16.52 -9.05
N PRO A 281 -22.73 15.33 -8.69
CA PRO A 281 -22.35 14.69 -7.43
C PRO A 281 -20.84 14.37 -7.42
N ARG A 282 -20.24 14.41 -6.23
CA ARG A 282 -18.81 14.13 -6.02
C ARG A 282 -18.64 12.83 -5.25
N LEU A 283 -17.61 12.07 -5.60
CA LEU A 283 -17.21 10.90 -4.82
C LEU A 283 -16.10 11.28 -3.85
N PHE A 284 -16.34 11.00 -2.57
CA PHE A 284 -15.37 11.12 -1.49
C PHE A 284 -15.00 9.76 -0.94
N VAL A 285 -13.69 9.55 -0.75
CA VAL A 285 -13.10 8.39 -0.07
C VAL A 285 -12.38 8.92 1.17
N LEU A 286 -12.83 8.52 2.35
CA LEU A 286 -12.36 9.04 3.63
C LEU A 286 -11.74 7.93 4.48
N SER A 287 -10.75 8.27 5.29
CA SER A 287 -10.25 7.38 6.33
C SER A 287 -11.28 7.25 7.46
N ALA A 288 -11.41 6.06 8.01
CA ALA A 288 -12.15 5.83 9.25
C ALA A 288 -11.44 6.44 10.47
N GLY A 289 -10.18 6.81 10.33
CA GLY A 289 -9.30 7.17 11.42
C GLY A 289 -8.62 5.95 12.03
N ASN A 290 -7.61 6.19 12.85
CA ASN A 290 -6.81 5.16 13.49
C ASN A 290 -6.54 5.47 14.95
N THR A 291 -6.47 4.44 15.79
CA THR A 291 -6.00 4.56 17.17
C THR A 291 -4.50 4.33 17.24
N ARG A 292 -3.82 5.18 18.02
CA ARG A 292 -2.38 5.08 18.31
C ARG A 292 -2.12 4.67 19.76
N ASP A 293 -3.17 4.32 20.51
CA ASP A 293 -3.04 3.94 21.93
C ASP A 293 -2.65 2.45 22.04
N PRO A 294 -1.43 2.12 22.53
CA PRO A 294 -1.00 0.75 22.73
C PRO A 294 -1.90 -0.05 23.69
N ASN A 295 -2.57 0.63 24.63
CA ASN A 295 -3.51 -0.02 25.55
C ASN A 295 -4.75 -0.52 24.79
N ALA A 296 -5.19 0.24 23.78
CA ALA A 296 -6.28 -0.21 22.91
C ALA A 296 -5.86 -1.46 22.12
N TRP A 297 -4.63 -1.53 21.63
CA TRP A 297 -4.14 -2.72 20.92
C TRP A 297 -4.10 -3.95 21.81
N GLY A 298 -3.67 -3.79 23.09
CA GLY A 298 -3.66 -4.86 24.09
C GLY A 298 -5.05 -5.41 24.42
N GLY A 299 -6.10 -4.64 24.21
CA GLY A 299 -7.50 -5.03 24.41
C GLY A 299 -8.18 -5.64 23.16
N TYR A 300 -7.45 -5.88 22.07
CA TYR A 300 -8.01 -6.46 20.84
C TYR A 300 -8.56 -7.89 21.08
N PRO A 301 -9.73 -8.29 20.51
CA PRO A 301 -10.58 -7.51 19.58
C PRO A 301 -11.65 -6.65 20.26
N ASP A 302 -11.76 -6.66 21.60
CA ASP A 302 -12.81 -5.93 22.31
C ASP A 302 -12.67 -4.42 22.19
N SER A 303 -11.44 -3.93 22.07
CA SER A 303 -11.12 -2.52 21.84
C SER A 303 -11.75 -1.93 20.57
N LEU A 304 -12.06 -2.75 19.57
CA LEU A 304 -12.77 -2.32 18.36
C LEU A 304 -14.20 -1.80 18.67
N ALA A 305 -14.77 -2.13 19.82
CA ALA A 305 -16.06 -1.61 20.25
C ALA A 305 -15.96 -0.17 20.82
N THR A 306 -14.78 0.23 21.26
CA THR A 306 -14.52 1.54 21.88
C THR A 306 -13.74 2.50 21.00
N ASN A 307 -13.00 1.96 20.02
CA ASN A 307 -12.31 2.75 19.00
C ASN A 307 -13.30 3.13 17.91
N LEU A 308 -13.89 4.29 18.05
CA LEU A 308 -14.99 4.74 17.19
C LEU A 308 -14.44 5.56 16.01
N VAL A 309 -15.15 5.49 14.88
CA VAL A 309 -14.82 6.23 13.65
C VAL A 309 -14.66 7.72 13.95
N HIS A 310 -13.58 8.28 13.42
CA HIS A 310 -13.21 9.69 13.59
C HIS A 310 -13.99 10.60 12.64
N ASP A 311 -14.22 11.83 13.05
CA ASP A 311 -14.78 12.86 12.18
C ASP A 311 -13.80 13.17 11.02
N PRO A 312 -14.24 13.25 9.74
CA PRO A 312 -15.60 13.22 9.21
C PRO A 312 -16.06 11.85 8.68
N GLY A 313 -15.43 10.74 9.10
CA GLY A 313 -15.71 9.41 8.60
C GLY A 313 -17.16 8.94 8.80
N GLN A 314 -18.00 9.62 9.64
CA GLN A 314 -19.41 9.34 9.79
C GLN A 314 -20.29 9.93 8.66
N ALA A 315 -19.73 10.63 7.68
CA ALA A 315 -20.50 11.18 6.57
C ALA A 315 -21.29 10.07 5.84
N TRP A 316 -22.57 10.36 5.50
CA TRP A 316 -23.47 9.39 4.87
C TRP A 316 -23.13 9.14 3.40
N ASN A 317 -22.71 10.18 2.68
CA ASN A 317 -22.53 10.17 1.23
C ASN A 317 -21.06 10.01 0.81
N ALA A 318 -20.20 9.55 1.72
CA ALA A 318 -18.81 9.24 1.44
C ALA A 318 -18.53 7.74 1.66
N ILE A 319 -17.55 7.18 0.97
CA ILE A 319 -17.00 5.85 1.26
C ILE A 319 -15.94 6.04 2.36
N THR A 320 -16.18 5.46 3.52
CA THR A 320 -15.22 5.43 4.62
C THR A 320 -14.48 4.11 4.61
N VAL A 321 -13.15 4.19 4.63
CA VAL A 321 -12.25 3.04 4.52
C VAL A 321 -11.57 2.81 5.87
N GLY A 322 -11.71 1.60 6.39
CA GLY A 322 -10.98 1.09 7.54
C GLY A 322 -9.85 0.16 7.13
N ALA A 323 -9.23 -0.48 8.11
CA ALA A 323 -8.10 -1.37 7.87
C ALA A 323 -8.39 -2.81 8.32
N CYS A 324 -7.92 -3.77 7.53
CA CYS A 324 -7.79 -5.18 7.89
C CYS A 324 -6.32 -5.59 7.92
N THR A 325 -6.05 -6.79 8.42
CA THR A 325 -4.71 -7.34 8.52
C THR A 325 -4.61 -8.61 7.67
N ASP A 326 -3.82 -8.58 6.61
CA ASP A 326 -3.50 -9.77 5.81
C ASP A 326 -2.04 -10.19 6.03
N LYS A 327 -1.14 -9.23 6.21
CA LYS A 327 0.29 -9.45 6.46
C LYS A 327 0.53 -9.72 7.95
N ILE A 328 0.65 -10.99 8.31
CA ILE A 328 0.92 -11.44 9.69
C ILE A 328 2.26 -12.17 9.85
N ASP A 329 3.05 -12.23 8.79
CA ASP A 329 4.37 -12.85 8.85
C ASP A 329 5.31 -11.97 9.68
N THR A 330 5.91 -12.56 10.70
CA THR A 330 6.84 -11.89 11.58
C THR A 330 8.30 -12.18 11.20
N ASP A 331 8.56 -12.62 9.97
CA ASP A 331 9.90 -12.99 9.45
C ASP A 331 10.69 -13.92 10.37
N GLY A 332 9.97 -14.80 11.07
CA GLY A 332 10.58 -15.78 11.98
C GLY A 332 11.09 -15.18 13.29
N HIS A 333 10.71 -13.95 13.65
CA HIS A 333 10.99 -13.39 14.97
C HIS A 333 10.14 -14.10 16.04
N PRO A 334 10.72 -15.01 16.86
CA PRO A 334 9.96 -15.83 17.80
C PRO A 334 9.36 -15.05 18.98
N SER A 335 9.77 -13.79 19.16
CA SER A 335 9.27 -12.89 20.20
C SER A 335 8.10 -12.01 19.75
N LEU A 336 7.76 -11.99 18.45
CA LEU A 336 6.65 -11.22 17.90
C LEU A 336 5.46 -12.14 17.69
N ASN A 337 4.30 -11.68 18.14
CA ASN A 337 3.02 -12.35 17.90
C ASN A 337 2.05 -11.35 17.27
N PRO A 338 1.46 -11.66 16.10
CA PRO A 338 0.44 -10.81 15.51
C PRO A 338 -0.73 -10.62 16.48
N ILE A 339 -1.20 -9.39 16.64
CA ILE A 339 -2.37 -9.06 17.47
C ILE A 339 -3.65 -9.52 16.77
N ALA A 340 -3.75 -9.26 15.47
CA ALA A 340 -4.87 -9.71 14.63
C ALA A 340 -4.44 -10.91 13.77
N GLN A 341 -5.40 -11.75 13.41
CA GLN A 341 -5.21 -12.84 12.46
C GLN A 341 -5.44 -12.35 11.03
N THR A 342 -4.91 -13.07 10.05
CA THR A 342 -5.17 -12.81 8.62
C THR A 342 -6.66 -12.70 8.34
N GLY A 343 -7.06 -11.64 7.66
CA GLY A 343 -8.46 -11.30 7.36
C GLY A 343 -9.22 -10.68 8.54
N GLY A 344 -8.58 -10.51 9.70
CA GLY A 344 -9.14 -9.80 10.84
C GLY A 344 -9.08 -8.28 10.65
N LEU A 345 -9.90 -7.54 11.39
CA LEU A 345 -9.77 -6.08 11.45
C LEU A 345 -8.43 -5.70 12.06
N SER A 346 -7.78 -4.69 11.49
CA SER A 346 -6.53 -4.16 12.04
C SER A 346 -6.76 -3.60 13.46
N PRO A 347 -5.85 -3.85 14.41
CA PRO A 347 -5.94 -3.25 15.75
C PRO A 347 -5.92 -1.72 15.74
N PHE A 348 -5.44 -1.11 14.67
CA PHE A 348 -5.44 0.33 14.48
C PHE A 348 -6.77 0.89 13.99
N THR A 349 -7.60 0.07 13.35
CA THR A 349 -8.83 0.54 12.72
C THR A 349 -9.89 0.98 13.74
N THR A 350 -10.81 1.80 13.27
CA THR A 350 -11.95 2.28 14.04
C THR A 350 -13.25 1.74 13.47
N THR A 351 -14.30 1.65 14.28
CA THR A 351 -15.59 1.07 13.88
C THR A 351 -16.77 1.87 14.43
N THR A 352 -17.97 1.57 13.97
CA THR A 352 -19.23 2.12 14.51
C THR A 352 -20.02 1.09 15.31
N ARG A 353 -19.36 0.05 15.80
CA ARG A 353 -20.01 -1.12 16.44
C ARG A 353 -20.95 -0.76 17.59
N THR A 354 -20.67 0.33 18.30
CA THR A 354 -21.47 0.76 19.47
C THR A 354 -22.32 2.01 19.20
N TRP A 355 -22.42 2.46 17.95
CA TRP A 355 -23.32 3.57 17.63
C TRP A 355 -24.77 3.16 17.63
N ASP A 356 -25.66 4.13 17.81
CA ASP A 356 -27.11 3.93 17.63
C ASP A 356 -27.40 3.51 16.18
N ARG A 357 -28.36 2.60 16.01
CA ARG A 357 -28.76 2.09 14.68
C ARG A 357 -29.36 3.15 13.75
N ALA A 358 -29.68 4.33 14.27
CA ALA A 358 -30.11 5.46 13.46
C ALA A 358 -28.98 6.04 12.62
N TRP A 359 -27.69 5.76 12.95
CA TRP A 359 -26.52 6.31 12.29
C TRP A 359 -25.91 5.32 11.31
N PRO A 360 -25.07 5.80 10.35
CA PRO A 360 -24.52 4.94 9.32
C PRO A 360 -23.57 3.88 9.91
N LEU A 361 -23.55 2.72 9.29
CA LEU A 361 -22.52 1.70 9.58
C LEU A 361 -21.23 2.08 8.83
N LYS A 362 -20.16 2.28 9.59
CA LYS A 362 -18.84 2.65 9.06
C LYS A 362 -17.75 1.78 9.70
N PRO A 363 -16.66 1.53 9.00
CA PRO A 363 -16.40 1.83 7.59
C PRO A 363 -17.26 0.98 6.63
N GLU A 364 -17.47 1.42 5.40
CA GLU A 364 -18.13 0.63 4.35
C GLU A 364 -17.26 -0.50 3.84
N VAL A 365 -15.96 -0.24 3.77
CA VAL A 365 -14.96 -1.19 3.28
C VAL A 365 -13.73 -1.18 4.17
N VAL A 366 -12.99 -2.27 4.15
CA VAL A 366 -11.68 -2.37 4.78
C VAL A 366 -10.66 -2.85 3.75
N LEU A 367 -9.46 -2.31 3.80
CA LEU A 367 -8.34 -2.70 2.97
C LEU A 367 -7.16 -3.03 3.87
N GLU A 368 -6.14 -3.69 3.32
CA GLU A 368 -4.88 -3.94 4.03
C GLU A 368 -4.27 -2.63 4.54
N GLY A 369 -3.88 -2.62 5.83
CA GLY A 369 -3.33 -1.43 6.49
C GLY A 369 -2.44 -1.75 7.67
#